data_2a458a19484389338e550fa3e25ef04f
#
_entry.id   2a458a19484389338e550fa3e25ef04f
#
_cell.length_a   1.000
_cell.length_b   1.000
_cell.length_c   1.000
_cell.angle_alpha   90.00
_cell.angle_beta   90.00
_cell.angle_gamma   90.00
#
_symmetry.space_group_name_H-M   'P 1'
#
loop_
_entity.id
_entity.type
_entity.pdbx_description
1 polymer ?
#
loop_
_entity_poly.entity_id
_entity_poly.type
_entity_poly.pdbx_seq_one_letter_code
_entity_poly.pdbx_strand_id
1 'polypeptide(L)'
;MPELQQRRARRAASSARTAVLWAAVREIVESSAARLGRPLRVLDLGGGTGELAVPLAELGPTLVADVTVVDPSPDALAALGRRAGESGVQDRVQAHQGDADTLAELLPGRQFDLVCCHGVLEIVDDPVATLRVLAGALVDDGHLSLLVAGRLAAVWARALAGELEQACTVLTSADGRWGLHDPLPRRFDLAQLRELVVAAGLELDSWHGTRLLGDLVPSNAIDTEADRAALLGLEEALAGHPAYPFLGELGAGLHLLARRA
;
A
#
# COMPACT_ATOMS: atom_id res chain seq x y z
N MET A 1 -4.19 29.00 -15.46
CA MET A 1 -3.06 29.03 -14.51
C MET A 1 -3.38 28.41 -13.13
N PRO A 2 -4.52 28.66 -12.44
CA PRO A 2 -4.80 28.07 -11.11
C PRO A 2 -4.98 26.54 -11.10
N GLU A 3 -5.62 25.96 -12.12
CA GLU A 3 -5.86 24.51 -12.18
C GLU A 3 -4.58 23.66 -12.34
N LEU A 4 -3.61 24.14 -13.11
CA LEU A 4 -2.30 23.47 -13.27
C LEU A 4 -1.48 23.50 -11.98
N GLN A 5 -1.58 24.59 -11.22
CA GLN A 5 -0.95 24.70 -9.90
C GLN A 5 -1.64 23.80 -8.88
N GLN A 6 -2.98 23.72 -8.90
CA GLN A 6 -3.74 22.81 -8.04
C GLN A 6 -3.48 21.34 -8.39
N ARG A 7 -3.37 20.97 -9.67
CA ARG A 7 -3.01 19.60 -10.11
C ARG A 7 -1.58 19.24 -9.70
N ARG A 8 -0.62 20.17 -9.81
CA ARG A 8 0.76 19.97 -9.33
C ARG A 8 0.82 19.85 -7.81
N ALA A 9 0.10 20.67 -7.07
CA ALA A 9 0.02 20.60 -5.61
C ALA A 9 -0.63 19.28 -5.13
N ARG A 10 -1.70 18.81 -5.80
CA ARG A 10 -2.32 17.50 -5.51
C ARG A 10 -1.39 16.32 -5.83
N ARG A 11 -0.63 16.37 -6.94
CA ARG A 11 0.39 15.37 -7.28
C ARG A 11 1.54 15.38 -6.27
N ALA A 12 2.03 16.54 -5.87
CA ALA A 12 3.08 16.66 -4.85
C ALA A 12 2.61 16.18 -3.47
N ALA A 13 1.36 16.49 -3.07
CA ALA A 13 0.78 16.00 -1.82
C ALA A 13 0.52 14.48 -1.84
N SER A 14 0.12 13.92 -2.99
CA SER A 14 0.00 12.47 -3.17
C SER A 14 1.39 11.80 -3.13
N SER A 15 2.39 12.37 -3.79
CA SER A 15 3.78 11.89 -3.79
C SER A 15 4.40 11.89 -2.39
N ALA A 16 4.14 12.91 -1.59
CA ALA A 16 4.59 12.97 -0.21
C ALA A 16 3.95 11.89 0.69
N ARG A 17 2.65 11.66 0.49
CA ARG A 17 1.90 10.67 1.28
C ARG A 17 2.31 9.22 1.03
N THR A 18 2.92 8.95 -0.12
CA THR A 18 3.33 7.59 -0.55
C THR A 18 4.84 7.43 -0.64
N ALA A 19 5.64 8.46 -0.32
CA ALA A 19 7.08 8.45 -0.52
C ALA A 19 7.78 7.32 0.24
N VAL A 20 7.44 7.13 1.53
CA VAL A 20 8.02 6.07 2.37
C VAL A 20 7.67 4.68 1.82
N LEU A 21 6.40 4.46 1.46
CA LEU A 21 5.94 3.23 0.82
C LEU A 21 6.69 2.97 -0.49
N TRP A 22 6.76 3.99 -1.36
CA TRP A 22 7.43 3.89 -2.65
C TRP A 22 8.92 3.59 -2.51
N ALA A 23 9.61 4.21 -1.55
CA ALA A 23 11.02 3.94 -1.28
C ALA A 23 11.24 2.47 -0.89
N ALA A 24 10.42 1.93 0.02
CA ALA A 24 10.50 0.55 0.45
C ALA A 24 10.22 -0.46 -0.69
N VAL A 25 9.17 -0.22 -1.48
CA VAL A 25 8.84 -1.08 -2.63
C VAL A 25 9.94 -1.03 -3.70
N ARG A 26 10.48 0.15 -3.98
CA ARG A 26 11.57 0.33 -4.93
C ARG A 26 12.85 -0.39 -4.48
N GLU A 27 13.21 -0.30 -3.20
CA GLU A 27 14.36 -1.00 -2.64
C GLU A 27 14.24 -2.53 -2.82
N ILE A 28 13.04 -3.10 -2.57
CA ILE A 28 12.78 -4.52 -2.81
C ILE A 28 12.92 -4.87 -4.29
N VAL A 29 12.41 -4.04 -5.20
CA VAL A 29 12.54 -4.27 -6.64
C VAL A 29 14.02 -4.27 -7.05
N GLU A 30 14.79 -3.25 -6.65
CA GLU A 30 16.20 -3.11 -7.01
C GLU A 30 17.06 -4.23 -6.43
N SER A 31 16.87 -4.56 -5.13
CA SER A 31 17.64 -5.61 -4.46
C SER A 31 17.29 -7.01 -4.98
N SER A 32 16.01 -7.29 -5.22
CA SER A 32 15.58 -8.59 -5.77
C SER A 32 16.02 -8.77 -7.22
N ALA A 33 15.94 -7.73 -8.07
CA ALA A 33 16.43 -7.80 -9.45
C ALA A 33 17.94 -8.06 -9.49
N ALA A 34 18.71 -7.39 -8.61
CA ALA A 34 20.15 -7.61 -8.48
C ALA A 34 20.47 -9.04 -7.99
N ARG A 35 19.75 -9.54 -6.99
CA ARG A 35 19.91 -10.91 -6.45
C ARG A 35 19.57 -11.98 -7.48
N LEU A 36 18.48 -11.81 -8.23
CA LEU A 36 18.00 -12.77 -9.22
C LEU A 36 18.74 -12.70 -10.57
N GLY A 37 19.42 -11.58 -10.86
CA GLY A 37 20.08 -11.34 -12.15
C GLY A 37 19.10 -11.20 -13.33
N ARG A 38 17.82 -10.91 -13.06
CA ARG A 38 16.76 -10.73 -14.04
C ARG A 38 15.69 -9.76 -13.53
N PRO A 39 14.90 -9.15 -14.43
CA PRO A 39 13.77 -8.31 -14.02
C PRO A 39 12.66 -9.10 -13.32
N LEU A 40 11.91 -8.42 -12.46
CA LEU A 40 10.82 -8.97 -11.68
C LEU A 40 9.51 -9.03 -12.44
N ARG A 41 8.71 -10.03 -12.14
CA ARG A 41 7.27 -10.08 -12.44
C ARG A 41 6.52 -9.63 -11.19
N VAL A 42 5.63 -8.64 -11.35
CA VAL A 42 4.91 -8.02 -10.24
C VAL A 42 3.40 -8.26 -10.40
N LEU A 43 2.74 -8.62 -9.29
CA LEU A 43 1.28 -8.60 -9.17
C LEU A 43 0.87 -7.43 -8.28
N ASP A 44 -0.12 -6.66 -8.73
CA ASP A 44 -0.76 -5.59 -7.95
C ASP A 44 -2.25 -5.93 -7.78
N LEU A 45 -2.61 -6.55 -6.64
CA LEU A 45 -3.98 -6.90 -6.31
C LEU A 45 -4.69 -5.67 -5.75
N GLY A 46 -5.83 -5.31 -6.35
CA GLY A 46 -6.55 -4.08 -6.05
C GLY A 46 -5.82 -2.84 -6.57
N GLY A 47 -5.00 -2.99 -7.63
CA GLY A 47 -4.15 -1.91 -8.14
C GLY A 47 -4.90 -0.74 -8.79
N GLY A 48 -6.22 -0.85 -8.92
CA GLY A 48 -7.13 0.24 -9.31
C GLY A 48 -6.71 0.95 -10.58
N THR A 49 -6.49 2.26 -10.46
CA THR A 49 -6.11 3.12 -11.60
C THR A 49 -4.60 3.09 -11.92
N GLY A 50 -3.82 2.18 -11.29
CA GLY A 50 -2.41 1.98 -11.56
C GLY A 50 -1.48 3.02 -10.90
N GLU A 51 -1.86 3.53 -9.73
CA GLU A 51 -1.02 4.51 -9.01
C GLU A 51 0.32 3.91 -8.56
N LEU A 52 0.37 2.59 -8.34
CA LEU A 52 1.59 1.84 -8.07
C LEU A 52 2.11 1.13 -9.33
N ALA A 53 1.23 0.45 -10.08
CA ALA A 53 1.60 -0.38 -11.21
C ALA A 53 2.34 0.39 -12.32
N VAL A 54 1.87 1.58 -12.68
CA VAL A 54 2.50 2.38 -13.75
C VAL A 54 3.89 2.89 -13.33
N PRO A 55 4.10 3.52 -12.16
CA PRO A 55 5.45 3.84 -11.69
C PRO A 55 6.40 2.65 -11.56
N LEU A 56 5.91 1.45 -11.17
CA LEU A 56 6.73 0.24 -11.17
C LEU A 56 7.18 -0.14 -12.58
N ALA A 57 6.28 -0.11 -13.56
CA ALA A 57 6.64 -0.36 -14.95
C ALA A 57 7.61 0.71 -15.50
N GLU A 58 7.53 1.98 -15.05
CA GLU A 58 8.45 3.07 -15.42
C GLU A 58 9.88 2.86 -14.91
N LEU A 59 10.13 1.99 -13.90
CA LEU A 59 11.49 1.61 -13.47
C LEU A 59 12.31 0.94 -14.59
N GLY A 60 11.66 0.50 -15.65
CA GLY A 60 12.29 -0.02 -16.86
C GLY A 60 12.39 -1.54 -16.91
N PRO A 61 12.63 -2.08 -18.13
CA PRO A 61 12.58 -3.52 -18.40
C PRO A 61 13.76 -4.31 -17.78
N THR A 62 14.77 -3.63 -17.24
CA THR A 62 15.88 -4.26 -16.53
C THR A 62 15.54 -4.56 -15.06
N LEU A 63 14.58 -3.85 -14.48
CA LEU A 63 14.14 -4.03 -13.09
C LEU A 63 12.79 -4.74 -13.01
N VAL A 64 11.82 -4.34 -13.87
CA VAL A 64 10.47 -4.88 -13.89
C VAL A 64 10.14 -5.38 -15.30
N ALA A 65 9.94 -6.67 -15.44
CA ALA A 65 9.57 -7.30 -16.72
C ALA A 65 8.13 -6.94 -17.12
N ASP A 66 7.21 -7.19 -16.21
CA ASP A 66 5.79 -6.88 -16.35
C ASP A 66 5.12 -6.63 -14.99
N VAL A 67 4.03 -5.87 -15.02
CA VAL A 67 3.13 -5.67 -13.87
C VAL A 67 1.75 -6.17 -14.27
N THR A 68 1.24 -7.15 -13.54
CA THR A 68 -0.13 -7.65 -13.67
C THR A 68 -0.99 -6.98 -12.61
N VAL A 69 -2.04 -6.28 -13.03
CA VAL A 69 -3.03 -5.67 -12.13
C VAL A 69 -4.30 -6.50 -12.14
N VAL A 70 -4.80 -6.84 -10.96
CA VAL A 70 -6.10 -7.48 -10.77
C VAL A 70 -6.96 -6.56 -9.92
N ASP A 71 -8.10 -6.11 -10.46
CA ASP A 71 -9.01 -5.18 -9.78
C ASP A 71 -10.46 -5.46 -10.20
N PRO A 72 -11.45 -5.43 -9.29
CA PRO A 72 -12.84 -5.72 -9.65
C PRO A 72 -13.50 -4.60 -10.48
N SER A 73 -12.98 -3.38 -10.48
CA SER A 73 -13.57 -2.22 -11.14
C SER A 73 -13.14 -2.08 -12.60
N PRO A 74 -14.03 -2.29 -13.58
CA PRO A 74 -13.70 -2.09 -14.99
C PRO A 74 -13.35 -0.63 -15.31
N ASP A 75 -13.95 0.34 -14.61
CA ASP A 75 -13.66 1.76 -14.79
C ASP A 75 -12.24 2.11 -14.32
N ALA A 76 -11.80 1.51 -13.20
CA ALA A 76 -10.45 1.67 -12.70
C ALA A 76 -9.43 1.07 -13.69
N LEU A 77 -9.69 -0.12 -14.22
CA LEU A 77 -8.84 -0.77 -15.21
C LEU A 77 -8.79 0.01 -16.54
N ALA A 78 -9.89 0.62 -16.97
CA ALA A 78 -9.89 1.52 -18.12
C ALA A 78 -9.04 2.77 -17.89
N ALA A 79 -9.05 3.32 -16.65
CA ALA A 79 -8.18 4.43 -16.27
C ALA A 79 -6.70 4.01 -16.20
N LEU A 80 -6.41 2.81 -15.69
CA LEU A 80 -5.08 2.21 -15.73
C LEU A 80 -4.54 2.11 -17.16
N GLY A 81 -5.34 1.60 -18.11
CA GLY A 81 -4.94 1.49 -19.51
C GLY A 81 -4.58 2.84 -20.13
N ARG A 82 -5.37 3.88 -19.87
CA ARG A 82 -5.05 5.26 -20.34
C ARG A 82 -3.75 5.78 -19.71
N ARG A 83 -3.57 5.62 -18.40
CA ARG A 83 -2.36 6.07 -17.68
C ARG A 83 -1.11 5.33 -18.18
N ALA A 84 -1.18 4.03 -18.37
CA ALA A 84 -0.08 3.23 -18.93
C ALA A 84 0.29 3.67 -20.35
N GLY A 85 -0.73 3.98 -21.19
CA GLY A 85 -0.52 4.53 -22.53
C GLY A 85 0.14 5.92 -22.50
N GLU A 86 -0.30 6.82 -21.63
CA GLU A 86 0.28 8.16 -21.45
C GLU A 86 1.74 8.11 -20.96
N SER A 87 2.10 7.09 -20.17
CA SER A 87 3.46 6.84 -19.69
C SER A 87 4.30 5.98 -20.62
N GLY A 88 3.74 5.46 -21.72
CA GLY A 88 4.47 4.62 -22.69
C GLY A 88 4.87 3.24 -22.15
N VAL A 89 4.13 2.70 -21.16
CA VAL A 89 4.41 1.41 -20.51
C VAL A 89 3.29 0.38 -20.69
N GLN A 90 2.34 0.64 -21.60
CA GLN A 90 1.17 -0.21 -21.84
C GLN A 90 1.51 -1.67 -22.20
N ASP A 91 2.66 -1.90 -22.85
CA ASP A 91 3.10 -3.23 -23.24
C ASP A 91 3.63 -4.07 -22.06
N ARG A 92 3.87 -3.42 -20.90
CA ARG A 92 4.37 -4.05 -19.67
C ARG A 92 3.36 -4.05 -18.53
N VAL A 93 2.18 -3.47 -18.72
CA VAL A 93 1.09 -3.46 -17.73
C VAL A 93 -0.08 -4.26 -18.26
N GLN A 94 -0.42 -5.35 -17.59
CA GLN A 94 -1.55 -6.21 -17.91
C GLN A 94 -2.67 -5.99 -16.91
N ALA A 95 -3.92 -5.85 -17.38
CA ALA A 95 -5.08 -5.60 -16.54
C ALA A 95 -6.07 -6.76 -16.63
N HIS A 96 -6.48 -7.30 -15.50
CA HIS A 96 -7.48 -8.36 -15.38
C HIS A 96 -8.58 -7.94 -14.42
N GLN A 97 -9.83 -8.09 -14.83
CA GLN A 97 -10.96 -7.87 -13.94
C GLN A 97 -11.14 -9.08 -13.03
N GLY A 98 -11.10 -8.86 -11.70
CA GLY A 98 -11.25 -9.90 -10.69
C GLY A 98 -10.79 -9.43 -9.32
N ASP A 99 -10.67 -10.37 -8.41
CA ASP A 99 -10.32 -10.18 -7.01
C ASP A 99 -9.41 -11.31 -6.51
N ALA A 100 -9.20 -11.39 -5.19
CA ALA A 100 -8.39 -12.43 -4.57
C ALA A 100 -9.00 -13.83 -4.77
N ASP A 101 -10.32 -13.96 -4.77
CA ASP A 101 -11.00 -15.25 -4.85
C ASP A 101 -10.88 -15.84 -6.25
N THR A 102 -10.86 -15.00 -7.27
CA THR A 102 -10.75 -15.40 -8.69
C THR A 102 -9.31 -15.46 -9.20
N LEU A 103 -8.33 -15.05 -8.41
CA LEU A 103 -6.92 -14.90 -8.82
C LEU A 103 -6.33 -16.18 -9.42
N ALA A 104 -6.57 -17.33 -8.79
CA ALA A 104 -6.04 -18.61 -9.24
C ALA A 104 -6.62 -19.07 -10.59
N GLU A 105 -7.85 -18.70 -10.88
CA GLU A 105 -8.53 -19.00 -12.14
C GLU A 105 -8.10 -18.04 -13.25
N LEU A 106 -7.87 -16.77 -12.91
CA LEU A 106 -7.43 -15.74 -13.86
C LEU A 106 -5.99 -15.92 -14.31
N LEU A 107 -5.12 -16.38 -13.39
CA LEU A 107 -3.68 -16.48 -13.60
C LEU A 107 -3.15 -17.89 -13.27
N PRO A 108 -3.65 -18.95 -13.92
CA PRO A 108 -3.35 -20.33 -13.57
C PRO A 108 -1.83 -20.62 -13.67
N GLY A 109 -1.23 -21.05 -12.55
CA GLY A 109 0.19 -21.42 -12.49
C GLY A 109 1.18 -20.25 -12.62
N ARG A 110 0.69 -19.01 -12.73
CA ARG A 110 1.56 -17.83 -12.79
C ARG A 110 2.07 -17.47 -11.39
N GLN A 111 3.36 -17.25 -11.28
CA GLN A 111 4.01 -16.83 -10.05
C GLN A 111 4.73 -15.51 -10.24
N PHE A 112 4.86 -14.76 -9.13
CA PHE A 112 5.40 -13.41 -9.10
C PHE A 112 6.55 -13.29 -8.10
N ASP A 113 7.50 -12.43 -8.41
CA ASP A 113 8.62 -12.12 -7.54
C ASP A 113 8.23 -11.10 -6.44
N LEU A 114 7.28 -10.24 -6.78
CA LEU A 114 6.68 -9.26 -5.86
C LEU A 114 5.16 -9.26 -6.03
N VAL A 115 4.44 -9.35 -4.93
CA VAL A 115 2.99 -9.14 -4.85
C VAL A 115 2.73 -7.90 -4.03
N CYS A 116 1.97 -6.94 -4.57
CA CYS A 116 1.47 -5.77 -3.85
C CYS A 116 -0.01 -5.98 -3.53
N CYS A 117 -0.39 -5.67 -2.29
CA CYS A 117 -1.77 -5.75 -1.79
C CYS A 117 -2.01 -4.53 -0.88
N HIS A 118 -2.44 -3.43 -1.48
CA HIS A 118 -2.55 -2.15 -0.81
C HIS A 118 -4.00 -1.69 -0.71
N GLY A 119 -4.51 -1.55 0.54
CA GLY A 119 -5.88 -1.12 0.81
C GLY A 119 -6.95 -2.15 0.44
N VAL A 120 -6.58 -3.43 0.37
CA VAL A 120 -7.47 -4.54 -0.02
C VAL A 120 -7.94 -5.34 1.18
N LEU A 121 -7.06 -5.63 2.16
CA LEU A 121 -7.44 -6.46 3.31
C LEU A 121 -8.54 -5.83 4.17
N GLU A 122 -8.74 -4.53 4.09
CA GLU A 122 -9.82 -3.82 4.76
C GLU A 122 -11.21 -4.24 4.29
N ILE A 123 -11.32 -4.65 3.02
CA ILE A 123 -12.60 -4.85 2.33
C ILE A 123 -12.88 -6.30 1.95
N VAL A 124 -11.90 -7.20 2.02
CA VAL A 124 -12.12 -8.63 1.73
C VAL A 124 -12.87 -9.32 2.86
N ASP A 125 -13.60 -10.37 2.56
CA ASP A 125 -14.35 -11.12 3.57
C ASP A 125 -13.43 -11.88 4.53
N ASP A 126 -12.42 -12.58 4.01
CA ASP A 126 -11.43 -13.36 4.78
C ASP A 126 -9.99 -12.91 4.46
N PRO A 127 -9.38 -12.06 5.33
CA PRO A 127 -8.00 -11.63 5.17
C PRO A 127 -6.97 -12.76 5.19
N VAL A 128 -7.21 -13.82 5.98
CA VAL A 128 -6.27 -14.96 6.06
C VAL A 128 -6.30 -15.76 4.76
N ALA A 129 -7.50 -16.04 4.23
CA ALA A 129 -7.66 -16.73 2.95
C ALA A 129 -7.02 -15.92 1.82
N THR A 130 -7.28 -14.61 1.77
CA THR A 130 -6.65 -13.70 0.80
C THR A 130 -5.12 -13.76 0.87
N LEU A 131 -4.53 -13.63 2.06
CA LEU A 131 -3.08 -13.70 2.22
C LEU A 131 -2.50 -15.06 1.81
N ARG A 132 -3.19 -16.18 2.06
CA ARG A 132 -2.77 -17.50 1.59
C ARG A 132 -2.78 -17.62 0.07
N VAL A 133 -3.78 -17.05 -0.58
CA VAL A 133 -3.82 -16.98 -2.07
C VAL A 133 -2.64 -16.18 -2.59
N LEU A 134 -2.33 -15.03 -1.99
CA LEU A 134 -1.18 -14.20 -2.38
C LEU A 134 0.16 -14.89 -2.11
N ALA A 135 0.31 -15.57 -0.97
CA ALA A 135 1.49 -16.39 -0.67
C ALA A 135 1.69 -17.50 -1.71
N GLY A 136 0.60 -18.14 -2.15
CA GLY A 136 0.65 -19.16 -3.21
C GLY A 136 1.02 -18.60 -4.60
N ALA A 137 0.75 -17.33 -4.84
CA ALA A 137 1.13 -16.63 -6.08
C ALA A 137 2.59 -16.15 -6.09
N LEU A 138 3.29 -16.15 -4.96
CA LEU A 138 4.70 -15.81 -4.89
C LEU A 138 5.59 -16.99 -5.33
N VAL A 139 6.72 -16.69 -5.97
CA VAL A 139 7.85 -17.62 -6.07
C VAL A 139 8.48 -17.84 -4.70
N ASP A 140 9.28 -18.89 -4.53
CA ASP A 140 10.11 -19.07 -3.33
C ASP A 140 11.06 -17.86 -3.19
N ASP A 141 11.25 -17.34 -1.98
CA ASP A 141 11.94 -16.06 -1.69
C ASP A 141 11.27 -14.82 -2.34
N GLY A 142 10.05 -14.93 -2.84
CA GLY A 142 9.26 -13.80 -3.35
C GLY A 142 8.69 -12.94 -2.21
N HIS A 143 8.46 -11.65 -2.47
CA HIS A 143 8.06 -10.67 -1.46
C HIS A 143 6.59 -10.27 -1.60
N LEU A 144 5.93 -10.10 -0.46
CA LEU A 144 4.63 -9.43 -0.33
C LEU A 144 4.84 -8.03 0.23
N SER A 145 4.36 -7.01 -0.49
CA SER A 145 4.18 -5.65 -0.01
C SER A 145 2.72 -5.47 0.39
N LEU A 146 2.45 -5.34 1.68
CA LEU A 146 1.11 -5.23 2.25
C LEU A 146 0.94 -3.86 2.90
N LEU A 147 -0.05 -3.09 2.45
CA LEU A 147 -0.43 -1.82 3.07
C LEU A 147 -1.89 -1.87 3.51
N VAL A 148 -2.13 -1.55 4.77
CA VAL A 148 -3.48 -1.52 5.36
C VAL A 148 -3.72 -0.28 6.21
N ALA A 149 -4.99 0.06 6.43
CA ALA A 149 -5.39 1.14 7.32
C ALA A 149 -5.08 0.81 8.79
N GLY A 150 -4.36 1.71 9.45
CA GLY A 150 -4.00 1.61 10.87
C GLY A 150 -5.15 1.97 11.80
N ARG A 151 -5.38 1.15 12.84
CA ARG A 151 -6.40 1.38 13.87
C ARG A 151 -6.10 2.63 14.69
N LEU A 152 -4.87 2.76 15.20
CA LEU A 152 -4.51 3.85 16.12
C LEU A 152 -4.62 5.22 15.46
N ALA A 153 -4.29 5.34 14.18
CA ALA A 153 -4.50 6.58 13.43
C ALA A 153 -5.97 7.02 13.43
N ALA A 154 -6.91 6.08 13.26
CA ALA A 154 -8.33 6.39 13.31
C ALA A 154 -8.79 6.80 14.72
N VAL A 155 -8.23 6.20 15.78
CA VAL A 155 -8.46 6.63 17.17
C VAL A 155 -8.06 8.09 17.34
N TRP A 156 -6.84 8.45 16.92
CA TRP A 156 -6.33 9.82 17.01
C TRP A 156 -7.16 10.79 16.16
N ALA A 157 -7.48 10.42 14.92
CA ALA A 157 -8.27 11.27 14.05
C ALA A 157 -9.66 11.58 14.63
N ARG A 158 -10.35 10.58 15.22
CA ARG A 158 -11.64 10.78 15.88
C ARG A 158 -11.50 11.63 17.15
N ALA A 159 -10.50 11.36 17.98
CA ALA A 159 -10.25 12.12 19.20
C ALA A 159 -9.96 13.61 18.91
N LEU A 160 -9.10 13.89 17.94
CA LEU A 160 -8.77 15.25 17.51
C LEU A 160 -9.97 15.99 16.88
N ALA A 161 -10.89 15.26 16.26
CA ALA A 161 -12.16 15.81 15.77
C ALA A 161 -13.20 16.06 16.88
N GLY A 162 -12.90 15.70 18.15
CA GLY A 162 -13.84 15.80 19.27
C GLY A 162 -14.83 14.64 19.39
N GLU A 163 -14.73 13.63 18.52
CA GLU A 163 -15.60 12.46 18.45
C GLU A 163 -15.12 11.35 19.40
N LEU A 164 -15.08 11.65 20.71
CA LEU A 164 -14.42 10.80 21.72
C LEU A 164 -15.08 9.41 21.87
N GLU A 165 -16.39 9.31 21.74
CA GLU A 165 -17.10 8.03 21.79
C GLU A 165 -16.75 7.16 20.58
N GLN A 166 -16.64 7.75 19.39
CA GLN A 166 -16.19 7.03 18.19
C GLN A 166 -14.74 6.59 18.33
N ALA A 167 -13.86 7.43 18.89
CA ALA A 167 -12.47 7.07 19.18
C ALA A 167 -12.37 5.86 20.11
N CYS A 168 -13.16 5.84 21.20
CA CYS A 168 -13.26 4.69 22.08
C CYS A 168 -13.79 3.45 21.36
N THR A 169 -14.78 3.60 20.49
CA THR A 169 -15.34 2.48 19.71
C THR A 169 -14.30 1.89 18.77
N VAL A 170 -13.54 2.72 18.00
CA VAL A 170 -12.43 2.24 17.16
C VAL A 170 -11.42 1.45 17.97
N LEU A 171 -11.05 1.97 19.15
CA LEU A 171 -10.03 1.34 20.01
C LEU A 171 -10.46 -0.04 20.51
N THR A 172 -11.74 -0.20 20.86
CA THR A 172 -12.25 -1.39 21.58
C THR A 172 -12.98 -2.38 20.68
N SER A 173 -13.47 -1.98 19.49
CA SER A 173 -14.15 -2.89 18.57
C SER A 173 -13.20 -3.92 17.96
N ALA A 174 -13.70 -5.11 17.68
CA ALA A 174 -12.89 -6.18 17.07
C ALA A 174 -12.33 -5.79 15.69
N ASP A 175 -13.12 -5.04 14.91
CA ASP A 175 -12.83 -4.65 13.54
C ASP A 175 -12.20 -3.24 13.39
N GLY A 176 -12.05 -2.47 14.46
CA GLY A 176 -11.52 -1.12 14.43
C GLY A 176 -12.44 -0.09 13.77
N ARG A 177 -13.77 -0.33 13.75
CA ARG A 177 -14.78 0.60 13.21
C ARG A 177 -15.31 1.51 14.31
N TRP A 178 -15.74 2.73 13.91
CA TRP A 178 -16.41 3.66 14.83
C TRP A 178 -17.95 3.55 14.80
N GLY A 179 -18.52 2.69 13.94
CA GLY A 179 -19.95 2.48 13.83
C GLY A 179 -20.42 2.17 12.42
N LEU A 180 -21.75 2.19 12.21
CA LEU A 180 -22.38 1.80 10.94
C LEU A 180 -22.00 2.69 9.73
N HIS A 181 -21.66 3.95 9.97
CA HIS A 181 -21.29 4.91 8.93
C HIS A 181 -19.79 4.95 8.64
N ASP A 182 -19.01 4.04 9.25
CA ASP A 182 -17.59 3.93 8.93
C ASP A 182 -17.41 3.42 7.49
N PRO A 183 -16.69 4.16 6.62
CA PRO A 183 -16.49 3.75 5.23
C PRO A 183 -15.60 2.51 5.09
N LEU A 184 -14.78 2.19 6.11
CA LEU A 184 -13.94 0.99 6.08
C LEU A 184 -14.55 -0.13 6.94
N PRO A 185 -14.70 -1.34 6.38
CA PRO A 185 -15.17 -2.51 7.12
C PRO A 185 -14.26 -2.91 8.26
N ARG A 186 -12.94 -2.66 8.14
CA ARG A 186 -11.97 -2.96 9.21
C ARG A 186 -10.71 -2.11 9.14
N ARG A 187 -10.01 -2.07 10.26
CA ARG A 187 -8.65 -1.54 10.42
C ARG A 187 -7.84 -2.53 11.24
N PHE A 188 -6.54 -2.45 11.07
CA PHE A 188 -5.63 -3.39 11.69
C PHE A 188 -4.72 -2.69 12.71
N ASP A 189 -4.23 -3.45 13.68
CA ASP A 189 -3.04 -3.14 14.45
C ASP A 189 -1.88 -4.06 14.04
N LEU A 190 -0.67 -3.68 14.43
CA LEU A 190 0.53 -4.40 14.02
C LEU A 190 0.57 -5.84 14.52
N ALA A 191 0.06 -6.11 15.73
CA ALA A 191 0.04 -7.44 16.31
C ALA A 191 -0.87 -8.38 15.49
N GLN A 192 -2.09 -7.93 15.14
CA GLN A 192 -2.99 -8.67 14.27
C GLN A 192 -2.36 -8.96 12.90
N LEU A 193 -1.70 -7.98 12.29
CA LEU A 193 -1.06 -8.17 10.99
C LEU A 193 0.06 -9.19 11.02
N ARG A 194 0.88 -9.19 12.06
CA ARG A 194 1.92 -10.21 12.26
C ARG A 194 1.34 -11.62 12.34
N GLU A 195 0.26 -11.78 13.10
CA GLU A 195 -0.44 -13.07 13.22
C GLU A 195 -1.01 -13.53 11.86
N LEU A 196 -1.64 -12.62 11.10
CA LEU A 196 -2.18 -12.90 9.77
C LEU A 196 -1.10 -13.33 8.77
N VAL A 197 0.04 -12.63 8.73
CA VAL A 197 1.18 -12.92 7.85
C VAL A 197 1.73 -14.31 8.17
N VAL A 198 1.97 -14.62 9.45
CA VAL A 198 2.45 -15.94 9.89
C VAL A 198 1.42 -17.05 9.59
N ALA A 199 0.12 -16.80 9.83
CA ALA A 199 -0.95 -17.76 9.54
C ALA A 199 -1.10 -18.05 8.03
N ALA A 200 -0.65 -17.13 7.17
CA ALA A 200 -0.58 -17.31 5.72
C ALA A 200 0.68 -18.05 5.24
N GLY A 201 1.62 -18.39 6.14
CA GLY A 201 2.87 -19.09 5.79
C GLY A 201 3.94 -18.13 5.26
N LEU A 202 3.88 -16.85 5.62
CA LEU A 202 4.87 -15.84 5.24
C LEU A 202 5.72 -15.45 6.46
N GLU A 203 6.95 -15.02 6.20
CA GLU A 203 7.87 -14.44 7.18
C GLU A 203 7.86 -12.92 7.07
N LEU A 204 7.69 -12.22 8.20
CA LEU A 204 7.76 -10.77 8.24
C LEU A 204 9.23 -10.32 8.21
N ASP A 205 9.62 -9.57 7.16
CA ASP A 205 10.97 -9.00 7.03
C ASP A 205 11.07 -7.64 7.72
N SER A 206 10.13 -6.74 7.45
CA SER A 206 10.12 -5.40 8.04
C SER A 206 8.71 -4.80 8.03
N TRP A 207 8.55 -3.71 8.79
CA TRP A 207 7.34 -2.91 8.77
C TRP A 207 7.65 -1.45 9.10
N HIS A 208 6.78 -0.55 8.67
CA HIS A 208 6.81 0.86 9.03
C HIS A 208 5.43 1.50 8.91
N GLY A 209 5.23 2.58 9.64
CA GLY A 209 4.05 3.43 9.49
C GLY A 209 4.16 4.31 8.26
N THR A 210 3.02 4.65 7.68
CA THR A 210 2.94 5.63 6.59
C THR A 210 1.91 6.69 6.95
N ARG A 211 2.14 7.94 6.51
CA ARG A 211 1.21 9.04 6.78
C ARG A 211 0.96 9.27 8.28
N LEU A 212 2.04 9.37 9.06
CA LEU A 212 1.94 9.58 10.50
C LEU A 212 1.40 10.98 10.84
N LEU A 213 1.83 11.99 10.10
CA LEU A 213 1.53 13.39 10.32
C LEU A 213 0.78 14.05 9.16
N GLY A 214 0.90 13.51 7.95
CA GLY A 214 0.40 14.14 6.73
C GLY A 214 -1.10 14.44 6.71
N ASP A 215 -1.88 13.70 7.50
CA ASP A 215 -3.31 13.94 7.67
C ASP A 215 -3.64 14.80 8.91
N LEU A 216 -2.66 15.03 9.81
CA LEU A 216 -2.82 15.79 11.04
C LEU A 216 -2.29 17.22 10.92
N VAL A 217 -1.28 17.44 10.07
CA VAL A 217 -0.71 18.77 9.85
C VAL A 217 -1.64 19.60 8.99
N PRO A 218 -2.07 20.79 9.45
CA PRO A 218 -2.93 21.67 8.67
C PRO A 218 -2.28 22.07 7.34
N SER A 219 -3.06 22.10 6.26
CA SER A 219 -2.56 22.41 4.92
C SER A 219 -1.84 23.75 4.81
N ASN A 220 -2.26 24.75 5.61
CA ASN A 220 -1.64 26.08 5.67
C ASN A 220 -0.26 26.08 6.38
N ALA A 221 0.14 24.99 7.01
CA ALA A 221 1.46 24.83 7.63
C ALA A 221 2.48 24.17 6.67
N ILE A 222 2.04 23.75 5.46
CA ILE A 222 2.87 23.06 4.45
C ILE A 222 2.74 23.70 3.06
N ASP A 223 2.69 25.03 3.02
CA ASP A 223 2.44 25.79 1.80
C ASP A 223 3.66 25.82 0.87
N THR A 224 4.87 25.83 1.41
CA THR A 224 6.10 25.91 0.63
C THR A 224 6.68 24.52 0.32
N GLU A 225 7.58 24.43 -0.68
CA GLU A 225 8.33 23.22 -0.97
C GLU A 225 9.23 22.81 0.19
N ALA A 226 9.80 23.80 0.93
CA ALA A 226 10.62 23.55 2.10
C ALA A 226 9.80 22.91 3.23
N ASP A 227 8.57 23.37 3.48
CA ASP A 227 7.68 22.79 4.49
C ASP A 227 7.31 21.34 4.13
N ARG A 228 7.04 21.10 2.86
CA ARG A 228 6.76 19.73 2.36
C ARG A 228 7.95 18.79 2.53
N ALA A 229 9.15 19.27 2.20
CA ALA A 229 10.38 18.48 2.40
C ALA A 229 10.66 18.21 3.89
N ALA A 230 10.41 19.21 4.76
CA ALA A 230 10.55 19.03 6.20
C ALA A 230 9.53 18.02 6.76
N LEU A 231 8.27 18.06 6.30
CA LEU A 231 7.25 17.09 6.68
C LEU A 231 7.66 15.68 6.26
N LEU A 232 8.13 15.51 5.01
CA LEU A 232 8.62 14.21 4.52
C LEU A 232 9.78 13.68 5.34
N GLY A 233 10.80 14.50 5.60
CA GLY A 233 11.94 14.09 6.42
C GLY A 233 11.52 13.70 7.85
N LEU A 234 10.52 14.37 8.43
CA LEU A 234 9.96 13.99 9.72
C LEU A 234 9.15 12.69 9.64
N GLU A 235 8.32 12.51 8.62
CA GLU A 235 7.59 11.25 8.36
C GLU A 235 8.55 10.06 8.26
N GLU A 236 9.62 10.19 7.48
CA GLU A 236 10.66 9.15 7.32
C GLU A 236 11.36 8.85 8.65
N ALA A 237 11.71 9.88 9.41
CA ALA A 237 12.37 9.72 10.71
C ALA A 237 11.48 9.04 11.74
N LEU A 238 10.16 9.24 11.70
CA LEU A 238 9.19 8.66 12.63
C LEU A 238 8.77 7.25 12.23
N ALA A 239 8.68 6.97 10.93
CA ALA A 239 8.11 5.73 10.38
C ALA A 239 8.75 4.44 10.93
N GLY A 240 10.05 4.45 11.17
CA GLY A 240 10.82 3.33 11.70
C GLY A 240 11.86 3.76 12.74
N HIS A 241 11.54 4.73 13.63
CA HIS A 241 12.48 5.27 14.58
C HIS A 241 12.98 4.20 15.57
N PRO A 242 14.29 3.89 15.64
CA PRO A 242 14.79 2.75 16.40
C PRO A 242 14.56 2.86 17.92
N ALA A 243 14.57 4.09 18.48
CA ALA A 243 14.31 4.31 19.90
C ALA A 243 12.81 4.43 20.23
N TYR A 244 11.95 4.67 19.24
CA TYR A 244 10.51 4.86 19.42
C TYR A 244 9.71 4.10 18.34
N PRO A 245 9.87 2.76 18.22
CA PRO A 245 9.25 1.99 17.14
C PRO A 245 7.73 2.07 17.15
N PHE A 246 7.10 2.28 18.32
CA PHE A 246 5.65 2.43 18.46
C PHE A 246 5.08 3.65 17.71
N LEU A 247 5.91 4.66 17.39
CA LEU A 247 5.45 5.82 16.62
C LEU A 247 4.97 5.41 15.23
N GLY A 248 5.59 4.42 14.60
CA GLY A 248 5.14 3.89 13.32
C GLY A 248 3.70 3.33 13.37
N GLU A 249 3.27 2.80 14.52
CA GLU A 249 1.90 2.29 14.68
C GLU A 249 0.83 3.38 14.65
N LEU A 250 1.21 4.66 14.82
CA LEU A 250 0.32 5.81 14.69
C LEU A 250 0.05 6.21 13.22
N GLY A 251 0.71 5.57 12.27
CA GLY A 251 0.52 5.83 10.86
C GLY A 251 -0.90 5.52 10.38
N ALA A 252 -1.44 6.37 9.49
CA ALA A 252 -2.72 6.11 8.86
C ALA A 252 -2.70 4.83 8.01
N GLY A 253 -1.52 4.45 7.51
CA GLY A 253 -1.24 3.15 6.93
C GLY A 253 -0.15 2.41 7.70
N LEU A 254 -0.30 1.09 7.80
CA LEU A 254 0.73 0.17 8.24
C LEU A 254 1.22 -0.60 7.02
N HIS A 255 2.49 -0.42 6.65
CA HIS A 255 3.13 -1.15 5.57
C HIS A 255 4.02 -2.25 6.10
N LEU A 256 3.82 -3.46 5.61
CA LEU A 256 4.60 -4.63 5.94
C LEU A 256 5.25 -5.18 4.68
N LEU A 257 6.50 -5.58 4.80
CA LEU A 257 7.18 -6.43 3.83
C LEU A 257 7.32 -7.82 4.44
N ALA A 258 6.81 -8.82 3.72
CA ALA A 258 6.89 -10.21 4.12
C ALA A 258 7.43 -11.05 2.96
N ARG A 259 7.97 -12.22 3.26
CA ARG A 259 8.63 -13.09 2.30
C ARG A 259 8.02 -14.48 2.37
N ARG A 260 7.92 -15.14 1.22
CA ARG A 260 7.66 -16.57 1.15
C ARG A 260 8.97 -17.33 1.45
N ALA A 261 8.95 -18.17 2.49
CA ALA A 261 10.05 -19.04 2.83
C ALA A 261 10.28 -20.16 1.79
#